data_ffb92bc74d57fb8dbd5f3a67520b1fb9
#
_entry.id   ffb92bc74d57fb8dbd5f3a67520b1fb9
#
_cell.length_a   1.000
_cell.length_b   1.000
_cell.length_c   1.000
_cell.angle_alpha   90.00
_cell.angle_beta   90.00
_cell.angle_gamma   90.00
#
_symmetry.space_group_name_H-M   'P 1'
#
loop_
_entity.id
_entity.type
_entity.pdbx_description
1 polymer ?
#
loop_
_entity_poly.entity_id
_entity_poly.type
_entity_poly.pdbx_seq_one_letter_code
_entity_poly.pdbx_strand_id
1 'polypeptide(L)'
;MNIPTHLKYTKSHEWIKLEEDGTATTGITIHAQELLGDMVFVEIPQAGRHLKQGEECAVVESVKAAADVYAPISGEVISINPELESAPEKINEDAYSAWLYKIKPSNAEELNGLLDSSEYQKVLESEAH
;
A
#
# COMPACT_ATOMS: atom_id res chain seq x y z
N MET A 1 -2.32 6.69 16.76
CA MET A 1 -1.71 6.18 15.50
C MET A 1 -1.42 7.36 14.57
N ASN A 2 -0.24 7.37 13.99
CA ASN A 2 0.15 8.43 13.08
C ASN A 2 -0.37 8.15 11.67
N ILE A 3 -1.13 9.10 11.10
CA ILE A 3 -1.67 8.98 9.74
C ILE A 3 -1.13 10.18 8.95
N PRO A 4 -0.08 9.96 8.12
CA PRO A 4 0.49 11.06 7.35
C PRO A 4 -0.53 11.80 6.50
N THR A 5 -0.49 13.13 6.53
CA THR A 5 -1.48 13.97 5.84
C THR A 5 -1.16 14.21 4.37
N HIS A 6 0.06 13.87 3.94
CA HIS A 6 0.47 14.08 2.55
C HIS A 6 0.20 12.86 1.66
N LEU A 7 -0.33 11.77 2.23
CA LEU A 7 -0.63 10.54 1.50
C LEU A 7 -2.13 10.41 1.25
N LYS A 8 -2.48 9.49 0.34
CA LYS A 8 -3.86 9.04 0.14
C LYS A 8 -3.95 7.60 0.61
N TYR A 9 -5.18 7.14 0.84
CA TYR A 9 -5.40 5.83 1.46
C TYR A 9 -6.56 5.10 0.82
N THR A 10 -6.60 3.77 1.01
CA THR A 10 -7.72 2.94 0.62
C THR A 10 -8.37 2.33 1.85
N LYS A 11 -9.59 1.81 1.68
CA LYS A 11 -10.29 1.12 2.77
C LYS A 11 -9.65 -0.21 3.12
N SER A 12 -8.85 -0.77 2.21
CA SER A 12 -8.12 -2.01 2.45
C SER A 12 -6.72 -1.78 3.00
N HIS A 13 -6.44 -0.54 3.41
CA HIS A 13 -5.23 -0.16 4.16
C HIS A 13 -3.95 -0.14 3.34
N GLU A 14 -4.05 0.36 2.10
CA GLU A 14 -2.88 0.70 1.32
C GLU A 14 -2.71 2.23 1.35
N TRP A 15 -1.45 2.70 1.28
CA TRP A 15 -1.17 4.12 1.13
C TRP A 15 -0.59 4.41 -0.25
N ILE A 16 -0.83 5.64 -0.75
CA ILE A 16 -0.33 6.10 -2.03
C ILE A 16 0.31 7.47 -1.85
N LYS A 17 1.52 7.62 -2.38
CA LYS A 17 2.22 8.89 -2.43
C LYS A 17 2.38 9.30 -3.89
N LEU A 18 1.75 10.41 -4.29
CA LEU A 18 1.90 10.93 -5.65
C LEU A 18 3.25 11.64 -5.74
N GLU A 19 4.08 11.22 -6.69
CA GLU A 19 5.40 11.81 -6.90
C GLU A 19 5.32 12.97 -7.88
N GLU A 20 6.36 13.83 -7.88
CA GLU A 20 6.40 15.00 -8.76
C GLU A 20 6.38 14.66 -10.24
N ASP A 21 6.90 13.50 -10.61
CA ASP A 21 6.96 13.06 -12.01
C ASP A 21 5.64 12.43 -12.50
N GLY A 22 4.61 12.44 -11.67
CA GLY A 22 3.30 11.88 -12.00
C GLY A 22 3.14 10.41 -11.68
N THR A 23 4.18 9.73 -11.21
CA THR A 23 4.08 8.34 -10.76
C THR A 23 3.59 8.31 -9.32
N ALA A 24 3.23 7.12 -8.83
CA ALA A 24 2.78 6.96 -7.45
C ALA A 24 3.53 5.81 -6.79
N THR A 25 3.90 6.02 -5.53
CA THR A 25 4.55 5.00 -4.70
C THR A 25 3.49 4.44 -3.77
N THR A 26 3.46 3.13 -3.58
CA THR A 26 2.44 2.47 -2.77
C THR A 26 3.03 1.57 -1.70
N GLY A 27 2.26 1.33 -0.66
CA GLY A 27 2.62 0.41 0.41
C GLY A 27 1.41 0.13 1.29
N ILE A 28 1.62 -0.54 2.41
CA ILE A 28 0.55 -0.79 3.37
C ILE A 28 0.70 0.14 4.58
N THR A 29 -0.42 0.44 5.24
CA THR A 29 -0.44 1.39 6.36
C THR A 29 0.08 0.75 7.65
N ILE A 30 0.37 1.59 8.65
CA ILE A 30 0.72 1.12 9.98
C ILE A 30 -0.41 0.26 10.56
N HIS A 31 -1.67 0.64 10.31
CA HIS A 31 -2.83 -0.13 10.78
C HIS A 31 -2.79 -1.57 10.24
N ALA A 32 -2.54 -1.73 8.94
CA ALA A 32 -2.43 -3.05 8.33
C ALA A 32 -1.28 -3.84 8.95
N GLN A 33 -0.14 -3.19 9.14
CA GLN A 33 1.03 -3.81 9.74
C GLN A 33 0.76 -4.26 11.18
N GLU A 34 0.05 -3.43 11.96
CA GLU A 34 -0.28 -3.80 13.35
C GLU A 34 -1.27 -4.95 13.42
N LEU A 35 -2.23 -5.02 12.51
CA LEU A 35 -3.18 -6.14 12.47
C LEU A 35 -2.49 -7.46 12.13
N LEU A 36 -1.48 -7.41 11.28
CA LEU A 36 -0.78 -8.61 10.83
C LEU A 36 0.31 -9.06 11.80
N GLY A 37 1.02 -8.12 12.41
CA GLY A 37 2.15 -8.43 13.28
C GLY A 37 3.45 -8.59 12.51
N ASP A 38 4.36 -9.41 13.01
CA ASP A 38 5.71 -9.56 12.43
C ASP A 38 5.65 -10.17 11.03
N MET A 39 6.16 -9.43 10.04
CA MET A 39 6.17 -9.87 8.65
C MET A 39 7.28 -10.88 8.41
N VAL A 40 6.95 -11.96 7.70
CA VAL A 40 7.90 -13.03 7.39
C VAL A 40 8.07 -13.26 5.90
N PHE A 41 7.13 -12.76 5.07
CA PHE A 41 7.18 -12.95 3.63
C PHE A 41 6.41 -11.83 2.92
N VAL A 42 6.98 -11.34 1.82
CA VAL A 42 6.33 -10.34 0.97
C VAL A 42 6.50 -10.78 -0.48
N GLU A 43 5.38 -10.82 -1.22
CA GLU A 43 5.39 -11.07 -2.65
C GLU A 43 4.91 -9.81 -3.33
N ILE A 44 5.78 -9.19 -4.14
CA ILE A 44 5.48 -7.93 -4.83
C ILE A 44 5.21 -8.21 -6.32
N PRO A 45 4.46 -7.32 -7.02
CA PRO A 45 4.18 -7.54 -8.44
C PRO A 45 5.45 -7.35 -9.26
N GLN A 46 5.43 -7.89 -10.48
CA GLN A 46 6.56 -7.74 -11.40
C GLN A 46 6.48 -6.39 -12.10
N ALA A 47 7.65 -5.78 -12.33
CA ALA A 47 7.73 -4.56 -13.13
C ALA A 47 7.19 -4.84 -14.53
N GLY A 48 6.42 -3.92 -15.07
CA GLY A 48 5.76 -4.06 -16.37
C GLY A 48 4.34 -4.59 -16.30
N ARG A 49 3.92 -5.12 -15.15
CA ARG A 49 2.56 -5.61 -15.00
C ARG A 49 1.56 -4.46 -14.99
N HIS A 50 0.46 -4.64 -15.72
CA HIS A 50 -0.65 -3.68 -15.71
C HIS A 50 -1.68 -4.11 -14.68
N LEU A 51 -2.06 -3.18 -13.80
CA LEU A 51 -3.02 -3.42 -12.73
C LEU A 51 -4.27 -2.60 -12.95
N LYS A 52 -5.40 -3.14 -12.47
CA LYS A 52 -6.66 -2.41 -12.39
C LYS A 52 -6.92 -2.06 -10.93
N GLN A 53 -7.54 -0.91 -10.69
CA GLN A 53 -7.91 -0.51 -9.35
C GLN A 53 -8.70 -1.63 -8.65
N GLY A 54 -8.27 -2.01 -7.44
CA GLY A 54 -8.91 -3.08 -6.68
C GLY A 54 -8.42 -4.48 -6.99
N GLU A 55 -7.54 -4.64 -7.96
CA GLU A 55 -6.98 -5.95 -8.31
C GLU A 55 -5.93 -6.38 -7.27
N GLU A 56 -5.90 -7.67 -6.95
CA GLU A 56 -4.87 -8.21 -6.07
C GLU A 56 -3.52 -8.12 -6.77
N CYS A 57 -2.55 -7.48 -6.12
CA CYS A 57 -1.26 -7.22 -6.75
C CYS A 57 -0.06 -7.71 -5.93
N ALA A 58 -0.25 -7.92 -4.63
CA ALA A 58 0.84 -8.34 -3.76
C ALA A 58 0.27 -9.17 -2.61
N VAL A 59 1.15 -9.86 -1.91
CA VAL A 59 0.79 -10.64 -0.71
C VAL A 59 1.79 -10.31 0.38
N VAL A 60 1.30 -10.11 1.60
CA VAL A 60 2.16 -9.97 2.77
C VAL A 60 1.76 -11.05 3.76
N GLU A 61 2.75 -11.77 4.29
CA GLU A 61 2.50 -12.81 5.27
C GLU A 61 3.22 -12.49 6.57
N SER A 62 2.50 -12.66 7.67
CA SER A 62 3.05 -12.51 9.00
C SER A 62 3.11 -13.86 9.69
N VAL A 63 3.63 -13.88 10.91
CA VAL A 63 3.68 -15.10 11.72
C VAL A 63 2.30 -15.68 12.01
N LYS A 64 1.23 -14.87 11.89
CA LYS A 64 -0.12 -15.32 12.24
C LYS A 64 -1.14 -15.31 11.09
N ALA A 65 -0.85 -14.62 9.98
CA ALA A 65 -1.84 -14.47 8.89
C ALA A 65 -1.18 -14.06 7.57
N ALA A 66 -1.93 -14.28 6.48
CA ALA A 66 -1.56 -13.79 5.15
C ALA A 66 -2.65 -12.83 4.69
N ALA A 67 -2.27 -11.80 3.96
CA ALA A 67 -3.21 -10.81 3.44
C ALA A 67 -2.85 -10.42 2.01
N ASP A 68 -3.89 -10.23 1.19
CA ASP A 68 -3.72 -9.70 -0.16
C ASP A 68 -3.61 -8.19 -0.10
N VAL A 69 -2.77 -7.63 -0.96
CA VAL A 69 -2.65 -6.19 -1.14
C VAL A 69 -3.30 -5.85 -2.47
N TYR A 70 -4.20 -4.87 -2.46
CA TYR A 70 -4.96 -4.49 -3.66
C TYR A 70 -4.39 -3.22 -4.27
N ALA A 71 -4.45 -3.13 -5.60
CA ALA A 71 -3.96 -1.96 -6.31
C ALA A 71 -4.87 -0.76 -6.00
N PRO A 72 -4.32 0.33 -5.44
CA PRO A 72 -5.15 1.50 -5.12
C PRO A 72 -5.60 2.27 -6.35
N ILE A 73 -4.86 2.15 -7.44
CA ILE A 73 -5.20 2.79 -8.72
C ILE A 73 -4.79 1.87 -9.87
N SER A 74 -5.34 2.13 -11.06
CA SER A 74 -4.94 1.40 -12.26
C SER A 74 -3.67 1.99 -12.85
N GLY A 75 -2.84 1.15 -13.44
CA GLY A 75 -1.63 1.61 -14.12
C GLY A 75 -0.61 0.51 -14.31
N GLU A 76 0.57 0.91 -14.76
CA GLU A 76 1.67 -0.01 -15.00
C GLU A 76 2.68 0.04 -13.84
N VAL A 77 3.08 -1.12 -13.34
CA VAL A 77 4.13 -1.21 -12.32
C VAL A 77 5.46 -0.88 -12.99
N ILE A 78 6.09 0.20 -12.55
CA ILE A 78 7.34 0.68 -13.15
C ILE A 78 8.57 0.41 -12.30
N SER A 79 8.39 0.16 -11.01
CA SER A 79 9.51 -0.10 -10.11
C SER A 79 9.00 -0.93 -8.92
N ILE A 80 9.86 -1.76 -8.40
CA ILE A 80 9.56 -2.59 -7.23
C ILE A 80 10.64 -2.40 -6.19
N ASN A 81 10.33 -2.69 -4.93
CA ASN A 81 11.29 -2.61 -3.84
C ASN A 81 11.74 -4.02 -3.45
N PRO A 82 12.82 -4.54 -4.06
CA PRO A 82 13.23 -5.92 -3.81
C PRO A 82 13.72 -6.16 -2.39
N GLU A 83 14.06 -5.09 -1.67
CA GLU A 83 14.52 -5.19 -0.28
C GLU A 83 13.47 -5.85 0.61
N LEU A 84 12.18 -5.66 0.33
CA LEU A 84 11.11 -6.25 1.14
C LEU A 84 11.03 -7.76 0.96
N GLU A 85 11.46 -8.30 -0.18
CA GLU A 85 11.47 -9.75 -0.38
C GLU A 85 12.55 -10.42 0.46
N SER A 86 13.69 -9.73 0.65
CA SER A 86 14.79 -10.26 1.47
C SER A 86 14.67 -9.87 2.94
N ALA A 87 13.98 -8.77 3.25
CA ALA A 87 13.85 -8.25 4.60
C ALA A 87 12.42 -7.75 4.86
N PRO A 88 11.43 -8.66 4.93
CA PRO A 88 10.02 -8.27 5.14
C PRO A 88 9.79 -7.49 6.43
N GLU A 89 10.62 -7.70 7.43
CA GLU A 89 10.53 -7.02 8.73
C GLU A 89 10.70 -5.50 8.62
N LYS A 90 11.18 -4.99 7.50
CA LYS A 90 11.29 -3.54 7.30
C LYS A 90 9.93 -2.86 7.32
N ILE A 91 8.87 -3.58 6.96
CA ILE A 91 7.51 -3.05 7.07
C ILE A 91 7.18 -2.78 8.54
N ASN A 92 7.62 -3.66 9.43
CA ASN A 92 7.37 -3.49 10.87
C ASN A 92 8.18 -2.34 11.45
N GLU A 93 9.34 -2.03 10.87
CA GLU A 93 10.19 -0.94 11.33
C GLU A 93 9.59 0.42 10.97
N ASP A 94 9.10 0.56 9.72
CA ASP A 94 8.48 1.80 9.26
C ASP A 94 7.65 1.52 8.01
N ALA A 95 6.34 1.32 8.21
CA ALA A 95 5.42 0.98 7.13
C ALA A 95 5.34 2.05 6.04
N TYR A 96 5.53 3.33 6.40
CA TYR A 96 5.44 4.43 5.44
C TYR A 96 6.73 4.67 4.67
N SER A 97 7.84 4.04 5.07
CA SER A 97 9.09 4.04 4.32
C SER A 97 9.29 2.74 3.55
N ALA A 98 8.59 1.69 3.94
CA ALA A 98 8.69 0.37 3.31
C ALA A 98 7.72 0.25 2.14
N TRP A 99 8.03 0.97 1.05
CA TRP A 99 7.17 0.95 -0.13
C TRP A 99 7.28 -0.40 -0.86
N LEU A 100 6.17 -0.82 -1.47
CA LEU A 100 6.10 -2.11 -2.18
C LEU A 100 6.45 -1.95 -3.65
N TYR A 101 5.80 -1.01 -4.33
CA TYR A 101 6.02 -0.79 -5.76
C TYR A 101 5.63 0.63 -6.15
N LYS A 102 6.11 1.05 -7.32
CA LYS A 102 5.71 2.32 -7.93
C LYS A 102 4.90 2.02 -9.16
N ILE A 103 3.87 2.82 -9.41
CA ILE A 103 2.94 2.62 -10.50
C ILE A 103 2.80 3.91 -11.31
N LYS A 104 2.71 3.77 -12.64
CA LYS A 104 2.41 4.88 -13.52
C LYS A 104 0.90 4.89 -13.74
N PRO A 105 0.16 5.87 -13.18
CA PRO A 105 -1.30 5.86 -13.26
C PRO A 105 -1.79 5.92 -14.70
N SER A 106 -2.78 5.09 -15.03
CA SER A 106 -3.41 5.10 -16.36
C SER A 106 -4.65 5.98 -16.38
N ASN A 107 -5.21 6.29 -15.21
CA ASN A 107 -6.37 7.15 -15.07
C ASN A 107 -6.22 7.99 -13.80
N ALA A 108 -5.74 9.22 -13.95
CA ALA A 108 -5.49 10.11 -12.82
C ALA A 108 -6.75 10.45 -12.02
N GLU A 109 -7.93 10.32 -12.61
CA GLU A 109 -9.18 10.59 -11.91
C GLU A 109 -9.43 9.64 -10.75
N GLU A 110 -8.86 8.43 -10.80
CA GLU A 110 -8.99 7.46 -9.72
C GLU A 110 -8.38 7.97 -8.43
N LEU A 111 -7.39 8.86 -8.51
CA LEU A 111 -6.77 9.47 -7.34
C LEU A 111 -7.76 10.30 -6.53
N ASN A 112 -8.76 10.88 -7.20
CA ASN A 112 -9.76 11.71 -6.55
C ASN A 112 -10.74 10.90 -5.70
N GLY A 113 -10.86 9.61 -5.97
CA GLY A 113 -11.72 8.71 -5.20
C GLY A 113 -11.05 8.08 -3.99
N LEU A 114 -9.75 8.32 -3.81
CA LEU A 114 -9.02 7.80 -2.67
C LEU A 114 -9.29 8.63 -1.41
N LEU A 115 -9.05 8.03 -0.25
CA LEU A 115 -9.29 8.68 1.03
C LEU A 115 -8.12 9.59 1.40
N ASP A 116 -8.42 10.76 1.98
CA ASP A 116 -7.38 11.55 2.62
C ASP A 116 -7.19 11.04 4.06
N SER A 117 -6.27 11.66 4.81
CA SER A 117 -5.97 11.19 6.16
C SER A 117 -7.18 11.27 7.10
N SER A 118 -8.00 12.31 6.98
CA SER A 118 -9.20 12.47 7.81
C SER A 118 -10.25 11.40 7.51
N GLU A 119 -10.46 11.12 6.22
CA GLU A 119 -11.41 10.11 5.78
C GLU A 119 -10.95 8.71 6.18
N TYR A 120 -9.65 8.46 6.06
CA TYR A 120 -9.07 7.20 6.49
C TYR A 120 -9.19 7.01 7.99
N GLN A 121 -9.00 8.08 8.77
CA GLN A 121 -9.17 8.04 10.22
C GLN A 121 -10.60 7.57 10.58
N LYS A 122 -11.60 8.03 9.83
CA LYS A 122 -12.98 7.60 10.05
C LYS A 122 -13.17 6.11 9.75
N VAL A 123 -12.49 5.59 8.73
CA VAL A 123 -12.52 4.17 8.43
C VAL A 123 -11.95 3.37 9.59
N LEU A 124 -10.83 3.81 10.15
CA LEU A 124 -10.20 3.14 11.29
C LEU A 124 -11.11 3.14 12.53
N GLU A 125 -11.77 4.27 12.80
CA GLU A 125 -12.69 4.37 13.92
C GLU A 125 -13.88 3.42 13.74
N SER A 126 -14.39 3.30 12.52
CA SER A 126 -15.47 2.38 12.19
C SER A 126 -15.08 0.92 12.41
N GLU A 127 -13.85 0.57 12.09
CA GLU A 127 -13.35 -0.80 12.25
C GLU A 127 -13.04 -1.15 13.71
N ALA A 128 -12.88 -0.16 14.56
CA ALA A 128 -12.56 -0.38 15.96
C ALA A 128 -13.76 -0.85 16.79
N HIS A 129 -14.95 -0.89 16.22
CA HIS A 129 -16.18 -1.28 16.93
C HIS A 129 -16.54 -2.74 16.74
#